data_df54b369e6a4b636c86d67f6b51d9916
#
_entry.id   df54b369e6a4b636c86d67f6b51d9916
#
_cell.length_a   1.000
_cell.length_b   1.000
_cell.length_c   1.000
_cell.angle_alpha   90.00
_cell.angle_beta   90.00
_cell.angle_gamma   90.00
#
_symmetry.space_group_name_H-M   'P 1'
#
loop_
_entity.id
_entity.type
_entity.pdbx_description
1 polymer ?
#
loop_
_entity_poly.entity_id
_entity_poly.type
_entity_poly.pdbx_seq_one_letter_code
_entity_poly.pdbx_strand_id
1 'polypeptide(L)'
;MKKYDLVVVGAGPAGLMAAKVAAENGLKVALIERKKSLPKIMRPCAEGLFAHRWSHGEYVKVNERDSRICFPSNGFSVKYDGPLKDLYRFINYSPDGHHMEVGFSLKDETGKTLSQHISFDKESLLNGLLEEAVENHVEVYPGVNVTRAEKMDEGVKVSSNDLDFWGVFVIGADGIHSRLARVFGLNKERKFYGTLSAMAWRMKKVEPAPKDAHIHVAGGRGVPPLFCICPRAREGEYLVTVGGYQRGIDYEKRLREVMKQGTFVPWFKKAEMISQQALVMNLLSPIEEPFSQNCLLIGDACAFAQISNHHALLCGWKAANAVTVALIDHAYDKNGIAGYLEWWKKNFYATHHTPRADVFESLEGEEINYLFSLFRDPVPAARDDAGAAKNVNEAMARIMPVVKKERPDLFTRLSSYMAKPPEETWEEQRKAGIPPK
;
A
#
# COMPACT_ATOMS: atom_id res chain seq x y z
N MET A 1 -35.75 -4.04 -6.40
CA MET A 1 -34.34 -4.00 -6.81
C MET A 1 -34.06 -2.65 -7.45
N LYS A 2 -33.05 -1.91 -6.97
CA LYS A 2 -32.64 -0.63 -7.55
C LYS A 2 -31.68 -0.87 -8.73
N LYS A 3 -31.83 -0.07 -9.79
CA LYS A 3 -31.04 -0.22 -11.04
C LYS A 3 -30.09 0.97 -11.25
N TYR A 4 -28.84 0.64 -11.63
CA TYR A 4 -27.74 1.57 -11.84
C TYR A 4 -26.95 1.20 -13.10
N ASP A 5 -26.21 2.15 -13.67
CA ASP A 5 -25.22 1.85 -14.69
C ASP A 5 -24.01 1.15 -14.04
N LEU A 6 -23.60 1.62 -12.86
CA LEU A 6 -22.50 1.08 -12.10
C LEU A 6 -22.84 0.90 -10.62
N VAL A 7 -22.53 -0.27 -10.07
CA VAL A 7 -22.51 -0.52 -8.62
C VAL A 7 -21.07 -0.66 -8.17
N VAL A 8 -20.64 0.17 -7.20
CA VAL A 8 -19.30 0.10 -6.59
C VAL A 8 -19.43 -0.50 -5.18
N VAL A 9 -18.68 -1.55 -4.91
CA VAL A 9 -18.67 -2.23 -3.59
C VAL A 9 -17.36 -1.95 -2.87
N GLY A 10 -17.44 -1.19 -1.78
CA GLY A 10 -16.33 -0.75 -0.94
C GLY A 10 -15.99 0.72 -1.13
N ALA A 11 -15.97 1.48 -0.02
CA ALA A 11 -15.65 2.91 0.03
C ALA A 11 -14.23 3.16 0.58
N GLY A 12 -13.25 2.39 0.09
CA GLY A 12 -11.83 2.72 0.21
C GLY A 12 -11.39 3.74 -0.85
N PRO A 13 -10.10 4.13 -0.90
CA PRO A 13 -9.63 5.12 -1.88
C PRO A 13 -9.98 4.75 -3.33
N ALA A 14 -9.81 3.49 -3.72
CA ALA A 14 -10.12 3.03 -5.07
C ALA A 14 -11.63 3.11 -5.38
N GLY A 15 -12.48 2.64 -4.46
CA GLY A 15 -13.93 2.61 -4.68
C GLY A 15 -14.58 3.99 -4.67
N LEU A 16 -14.19 4.86 -3.74
CA LEU A 16 -14.66 6.26 -3.72
C LEU A 16 -14.24 7.00 -4.99
N MET A 17 -12.98 6.81 -5.42
CA MET A 17 -12.50 7.43 -6.67
C MET A 17 -13.27 6.90 -7.89
N ALA A 18 -13.52 5.58 -7.95
CA ALA A 18 -14.28 4.99 -9.05
C ALA A 18 -15.72 5.51 -9.08
N ALA A 19 -16.38 5.59 -7.93
CA ALA A 19 -17.75 6.09 -7.83
C ALA A 19 -17.84 7.57 -8.23
N LYS A 20 -16.92 8.42 -7.70
CA LYS A 20 -16.83 9.83 -8.05
C LYS A 20 -16.69 10.02 -9.57
N VAL A 21 -15.67 9.41 -10.19
CA VAL A 21 -15.34 9.62 -11.59
C VAL A 21 -16.43 9.09 -12.51
N ALA A 22 -17.02 7.93 -12.20
CA ALA A 22 -18.13 7.40 -12.98
C ALA A 22 -19.34 8.34 -12.96
N ALA A 23 -19.64 8.95 -11.80
CA ALA A 23 -20.72 9.92 -11.67
C ALA A 23 -20.39 11.25 -12.37
N GLU A 24 -19.16 11.75 -12.30
CA GLU A 24 -18.68 12.90 -13.08
C GLU A 24 -18.83 12.67 -14.60
N ASN A 25 -18.67 11.42 -15.04
CA ASN A 25 -18.91 11.01 -16.43
C ASN A 25 -20.41 10.84 -16.79
N GLY A 26 -21.32 11.14 -15.87
CA GLY A 26 -22.77 11.11 -16.09
C GLY A 26 -23.45 9.76 -15.85
N LEU A 27 -22.74 8.77 -15.26
CA LEU A 27 -23.34 7.48 -14.95
C LEU A 27 -24.19 7.54 -13.67
N LYS A 28 -25.25 6.75 -13.63
CA LYS A 28 -26.01 6.50 -12.40
C LYS A 28 -25.28 5.47 -11.54
N VAL A 29 -24.75 5.92 -10.39
CA VAL A 29 -23.83 5.13 -9.55
C VAL A 29 -24.40 4.86 -8.17
N ALA A 30 -24.30 3.61 -7.69
CA ALA A 30 -24.46 3.23 -6.31
C ALA A 30 -23.12 2.88 -5.69
N LEU A 31 -22.82 3.44 -4.51
CA LEU A 31 -21.66 3.07 -3.68
C LEU A 31 -22.11 2.37 -2.41
N ILE A 32 -21.71 1.12 -2.23
CA ILE A 32 -22.10 0.27 -1.12
C ILE A 32 -20.91 0.07 -0.18
N GLU A 33 -21.06 0.37 1.10
CA GLU A 33 -20.00 0.21 2.11
C GLU A 33 -20.54 -0.44 3.39
N ARG A 34 -19.82 -1.45 3.89
CA ARG A 34 -20.17 -2.15 5.14
C ARG A 34 -19.99 -1.31 6.40
N LYS A 35 -19.09 -0.33 6.40
CA LYS A 35 -18.91 0.62 7.51
C LYS A 35 -20.09 1.59 7.56
N LYS A 36 -20.54 1.92 8.74
CA LYS A 36 -21.56 2.97 8.95
C LYS A 36 -20.98 4.37 8.70
N SER A 37 -19.73 4.59 9.07
CA SER A 37 -18.98 5.83 8.83
C SER A 37 -17.92 5.57 7.76
N LEU A 38 -18.11 6.10 6.56
CA LEU A 38 -17.26 5.82 5.40
C LEU A 38 -15.82 6.33 5.54
N PRO A 39 -15.58 7.57 6.01
CA PRO A 39 -14.22 8.10 6.15
C PRO A 39 -13.39 7.36 7.20
N LYS A 40 -14.03 6.74 8.20
CA LYS A 40 -13.35 6.12 9.33
C LYS A 40 -12.42 4.98 8.91
N ILE A 41 -11.17 5.06 9.36
CA ILE A 41 -10.15 4.02 9.11
C ILE A 41 -10.25 2.93 10.18
N MET A 42 -10.42 1.68 9.73
CA MET A 42 -10.56 0.51 10.59
C MET A 42 -9.30 -0.36 10.63
N ARG A 43 -8.30 -0.06 9.83
CA ARG A 43 -7.02 -0.80 9.74
C ARG A 43 -5.86 0.18 9.80
N PRO A 44 -4.71 -0.21 10.39
CA PRO A 44 -3.53 0.63 10.35
C PRO A 44 -3.10 0.90 8.89
N CYS A 45 -2.65 2.12 8.67
CA CYS A 45 -2.14 2.59 7.40
C CYS A 45 -1.02 3.58 7.68
N ALA A 46 0.10 3.48 6.96
CA ALA A 46 1.19 4.45 7.08
C ALA A 46 0.79 5.84 6.59
N GLU A 47 -0.32 5.94 5.83
CA GLU A 47 -0.88 7.20 5.31
C GLU A 47 0.17 8.02 4.57
N GLY A 48 0.82 7.36 3.61
CA GLY A 48 1.85 7.95 2.80
C GLY A 48 1.48 7.97 1.31
N LEU A 49 1.94 9.01 0.63
CA LEU A 49 1.92 9.15 -0.81
C LEU A 49 3.36 9.29 -1.29
N PHE A 50 3.77 8.53 -2.31
CA PHE A 50 5.02 8.81 -3.00
C PHE A 50 4.84 10.10 -3.82
N ALA A 51 5.59 11.13 -3.45
CA ALA A 51 5.58 12.41 -4.13
C ALA A 51 6.78 12.54 -5.06
N HIS A 52 6.59 13.26 -6.16
CA HIS A 52 7.67 13.58 -7.11
C HIS A 52 8.42 12.36 -7.67
N ARG A 53 7.83 11.19 -7.59
CA ARG A 53 8.36 9.92 -8.08
C ARG A 53 7.37 9.28 -9.02
N TRP A 54 7.81 8.91 -10.21
CA TRP A 54 7.06 8.16 -11.19
C TRP A 54 6.84 6.72 -10.74
N SER A 55 5.59 6.34 -10.64
CA SER A 55 5.20 4.98 -10.32
C SER A 55 3.91 4.64 -11.05
N HIS A 56 3.88 3.51 -11.76
CA HIS A 56 2.71 3.02 -12.51
C HIS A 56 2.15 4.02 -13.55
N GLY A 57 3.02 4.85 -14.12
CA GLY A 57 2.65 5.84 -15.14
C GLY A 57 2.07 7.14 -14.58
N GLU A 58 2.30 7.40 -13.29
CA GLU A 58 1.82 8.62 -12.61
C GLU A 58 2.82 9.09 -11.55
N TYR A 59 2.70 10.34 -11.17
CA TYR A 59 3.33 10.91 -9.97
C TYR A 59 2.34 11.83 -9.24
N VAL A 60 2.59 12.06 -7.97
CA VAL A 60 1.69 12.85 -7.11
C VAL A 60 2.27 14.24 -6.85
N LYS A 61 1.45 15.26 -6.98
CA LYS A 61 1.72 16.62 -6.50
C LYS A 61 0.61 17.08 -5.57
N VAL A 62 0.95 17.93 -4.63
CA VAL A 62 -0.02 18.60 -3.78
C VAL A 62 -0.13 20.06 -4.23
N ASN A 63 -1.37 20.51 -4.40
CA ASN A 63 -1.71 21.93 -4.57
C ASN A 63 -2.41 22.40 -3.29
N GLU A 64 -1.63 22.96 -2.37
CA GLU A 64 -2.14 23.42 -1.08
C GLU A 64 -3.10 24.61 -1.24
N ARG A 65 -2.84 25.49 -2.24
CA ARG A 65 -3.69 26.66 -2.51
C ARG A 65 -5.13 26.27 -2.83
N ASP A 66 -5.28 25.21 -3.63
CA ASP A 66 -6.58 24.76 -4.10
C ASP A 66 -7.11 23.57 -3.28
N SER A 67 -6.40 23.18 -2.20
CA SER A 67 -6.72 22.02 -1.35
C SER A 67 -6.93 20.75 -2.17
N ARG A 68 -5.95 20.39 -3.03
CA ARG A 68 -6.05 19.23 -3.91
C ARG A 68 -4.77 18.38 -3.94
N ILE A 69 -4.96 17.07 -3.99
CA ILE A 69 -3.92 16.13 -4.39
C ILE A 69 -4.10 15.88 -5.89
N CYS A 70 -3.04 16.15 -6.67
CA CYS A 70 -3.06 16.16 -8.12
C CYS A 70 -2.29 14.99 -8.73
N PHE A 71 -2.80 14.48 -9.84
CA PHE A 71 -2.26 13.42 -10.66
C PHE A 71 -2.06 13.93 -12.10
N PRO A 72 -0.99 14.70 -12.33
CA PRO A 72 -0.85 15.51 -13.54
C PRO A 72 -0.78 14.73 -14.84
N SER A 73 -0.20 13.52 -14.83
CA SER A 73 -0.05 12.72 -16.06
C SER A 73 -1.36 12.20 -16.60
N ASN A 74 -2.32 11.91 -15.72
CA ASN A 74 -3.65 11.47 -16.10
C ASN A 74 -4.70 12.62 -16.02
N GLY A 75 -4.29 13.83 -15.61
CA GLY A 75 -5.10 15.03 -15.65
C GLY A 75 -6.25 15.09 -14.63
N PHE A 76 -6.12 14.40 -13.48
CA PHE A 76 -7.15 14.45 -12.44
C PHE A 76 -6.61 14.91 -11.09
N SER A 77 -7.51 15.25 -10.19
CA SER A 77 -7.18 15.60 -8.81
C SER A 77 -8.31 15.21 -7.87
N VAL A 78 -8.02 15.20 -6.57
CA VAL A 78 -8.99 14.92 -5.51
C VAL A 78 -8.96 16.01 -4.47
N LYS A 79 -10.13 16.37 -3.92
CA LYS A 79 -10.26 17.32 -2.82
C LYS A 79 -9.55 16.79 -1.58
N TYR A 80 -8.76 17.66 -0.94
CA TYR A 80 -8.05 17.31 0.27
C TYR A 80 -7.77 18.56 1.12
N ASP A 81 -8.38 18.63 2.27
CA ASP A 81 -8.28 19.73 3.22
C ASP A 81 -7.56 19.35 4.54
N GLY A 82 -7.01 18.14 4.59
CA GLY A 82 -6.32 17.62 5.76
C GLY A 82 -4.88 18.12 5.92
N PRO A 83 -4.24 17.79 7.05
CA PRO A 83 -2.84 18.13 7.27
C PRO A 83 -1.91 17.31 6.36
N LEU A 84 -0.79 17.91 6.00
CA LEU A 84 0.28 17.32 5.19
C LEU A 84 1.61 17.44 5.91
N LYS A 85 2.51 16.51 5.64
CA LYS A 85 3.88 16.55 6.12
C LYS A 85 4.84 15.96 5.10
N ASP A 86 5.79 16.75 4.67
CA ASP A 86 6.87 16.31 3.80
C ASP A 86 7.87 15.42 4.53
N LEU A 87 8.20 14.28 3.91
CA LEU A 87 9.24 13.37 4.34
C LEU A 87 10.30 13.28 3.24
N TYR A 88 11.53 13.59 3.60
CA TYR A 88 12.64 13.72 2.67
C TYR A 88 13.52 12.48 2.63
N ARG A 89 13.37 11.59 3.63
CA ARG A 89 14.26 10.44 3.85
C ARG A 89 13.50 9.15 4.09
N PHE A 90 14.11 8.04 3.67
CA PHE A 90 13.86 6.72 4.20
C PHE A 90 15.10 6.29 4.97
N ILE A 91 14.95 5.90 6.22
CA ILE A 91 16.07 5.46 7.06
C ILE A 91 15.81 4.02 7.50
N ASN A 92 16.72 3.13 7.13
CA ASN A 92 16.73 1.77 7.63
C ASN A 92 17.80 1.66 8.73
N TYR A 93 17.37 1.42 9.95
CA TYR A 93 18.27 1.21 11.10
C TYR A 93 18.56 -0.27 11.30
N SER A 94 19.80 -0.57 11.73
CA SER A 94 20.14 -1.84 12.34
C SER A 94 19.73 -1.86 13.84
N PRO A 95 19.76 -3.02 14.50
CA PRO A 95 19.40 -3.13 15.92
C PRO A 95 20.25 -2.25 16.86
N ASP A 96 21.51 -1.98 16.53
CA ASP A 96 22.41 -1.13 17.33
C ASP A 96 22.41 0.35 16.95
N GLY A 97 21.63 0.73 15.90
CA GLY A 97 21.44 2.12 15.48
C GLY A 97 22.33 2.59 14.32
N HIS A 98 23.18 1.73 13.73
CA HIS A 98 23.75 2.03 12.41
C HIS A 98 22.63 2.10 11.38
N HIS A 99 22.81 2.86 10.30
CA HIS A 99 21.73 3.03 9.35
C HIS A 99 22.20 3.22 7.91
N MET A 100 21.32 2.85 7.01
CA MET A 100 21.36 3.23 5.61
C MET A 100 20.26 4.27 5.37
N GLU A 101 20.63 5.43 4.88
CA GLU A 101 19.72 6.52 4.57
C GLU A 101 19.57 6.70 3.07
N VAL A 102 18.33 6.92 2.60
CA VAL A 102 18.01 7.31 1.22
C VAL A 102 17.34 8.69 1.28
N GLY A 103 17.93 9.71 0.66
CA GLY A 103 17.28 11.02 0.71
C GLY A 103 18.03 12.21 0.15
N PHE A 104 17.39 13.35 0.27
CA PHE A 104 17.83 14.75 0.01
C PHE A 104 18.37 15.08 -1.39
N SER A 105 18.48 14.13 -2.30
CA SER A 105 19.10 14.35 -3.62
C SER A 105 18.15 14.90 -4.68
N LEU A 106 16.82 14.78 -4.47
CA LEU A 106 15.85 15.30 -5.42
C LEU A 106 15.72 16.82 -5.28
N LYS A 107 15.88 17.53 -6.39
CA LYS A 107 15.73 18.97 -6.47
C LYS A 107 14.73 19.33 -7.57
N ASP A 108 13.99 20.43 -7.39
CA ASP A 108 13.24 21.07 -8.46
C ASP A 108 14.14 21.98 -9.32
N GLU A 109 13.54 22.67 -10.29
CA GLU A 109 14.24 23.58 -11.19
C GLU A 109 14.86 24.79 -10.47
N THR A 110 14.36 25.13 -9.29
CA THR A 110 14.88 26.23 -8.45
C THR A 110 15.98 25.78 -7.49
N GLY A 111 16.28 24.46 -7.44
CA GLY A 111 17.22 23.86 -6.49
C GLY A 111 16.63 23.55 -5.12
N LYS A 112 15.32 23.75 -4.91
CA LYS A 112 14.61 23.38 -3.68
C LYS A 112 14.58 21.86 -3.56
N THR A 113 14.85 21.34 -2.36
CA THR A 113 14.73 19.90 -2.08
C THR A 113 13.26 19.46 -2.15
N LEU A 114 13.01 18.41 -2.91
CA LEU A 114 11.70 17.77 -3.02
C LEU A 114 11.57 16.63 -2.01
N SER A 115 10.38 16.51 -1.43
CA SER A 115 10.03 15.36 -0.60
C SER A 115 9.93 14.08 -1.46
N GLN A 116 10.33 12.95 -0.91
CA GLN A 116 10.13 11.65 -1.55
C GLN A 116 8.74 11.08 -1.22
N HIS A 117 8.24 11.49 -0.07
CA HIS A 117 7.02 10.95 0.51
C HIS A 117 6.27 12.07 1.23
N ILE A 118 4.96 12.08 1.13
CA ILE A 118 4.10 12.99 1.86
C ILE A 118 3.23 12.16 2.80
N SER A 119 3.31 12.42 4.09
CA SER A 119 2.34 11.91 5.04
C SER A 119 1.08 12.78 4.99
N PHE A 120 -0.08 12.13 4.97
CA PHE A 120 -1.39 12.77 4.86
C PHE A 120 -2.38 12.14 5.86
N ASP A 121 -3.51 12.78 6.11
CA ASP A 121 -4.61 12.23 6.89
C ASP A 121 -5.59 11.48 5.98
N LYS A 122 -5.66 10.17 6.09
CA LYS A 122 -6.47 9.34 5.20
C LYS A 122 -7.98 9.55 5.39
N GLU A 123 -8.42 9.89 6.60
CA GLU A 123 -9.84 10.19 6.83
C GLU A 123 -10.25 11.46 6.08
N SER A 124 -9.41 12.50 6.08
CA SER A 124 -9.62 13.71 5.26
C SER A 124 -9.66 13.41 3.77
N LEU A 125 -8.77 12.55 3.26
CA LEU A 125 -8.81 12.14 1.85
C LEU A 125 -10.11 11.40 1.49
N LEU A 126 -10.54 10.46 2.31
CA LEU A 126 -11.77 9.72 2.07
C LEU A 126 -13.00 10.63 2.17
N ASN A 127 -12.96 11.62 3.07
CA ASN A 127 -14.02 12.60 3.21
C ASN A 127 -14.13 13.49 1.96
N GLY A 128 -13.02 14.05 1.47
CA GLY A 128 -13.00 14.85 0.25
C GLY A 128 -13.52 14.09 -0.97
N LEU A 129 -13.11 12.81 -1.13
CA LEU A 129 -13.63 11.95 -2.18
C LEU A 129 -15.14 11.67 -2.05
N LEU A 130 -15.62 11.48 -0.81
CA LEU A 130 -17.02 11.24 -0.53
C LEU A 130 -17.86 12.48 -0.83
N GLU A 131 -17.39 13.67 -0.44
CA GLU A 131 -18.05 14.93 -0.75
C GLU A 131 -18.18 15.12 -2.27
N GLU A 132 -17.09 14.97 -3.03
CA GLU A 132 -17.11 15.06 -4.49
C GLU A 132 -18.03 14.00 -5.14
N ALA A 133 -18.09 12.78 -4.57
CA ALA A 133 -18.99 11.74 -5.06
C ALA A 133 -20.48 12.10 -4.83
N VAL A 134 -20.80 12.61 -3.65
CA VAL A 134 -22.16 13.03 -3.30
C VAL A 134 -22.60 14.26 -4.12
N GLU A 135 -21.72 15.24 -4.30
CA GLU A 135 -21.95 16.41 -5.16
C GLU A 135 -22.28 16.00 -6.60
N ASN A 136 -21.73 14.89 -7.08
CA ASN A 136 -22.01 14.31 -8.39
C ASN A 136 -23.12 13.24 -8.35
N HIS A 137 -24.00 13.27 -7.34
CA HIS A 137 -25.21 12.45 -7.22
C HIS A 137 -24.97 10.94 -7.08
N VAL A 138 -23.82 10.49 -6.57
CA VAL A 138 -23.64 9.08 -6.19
C VAL A 138 -24.60 8.72 -5.06
N GLU A 139 -25.42 7.67 -5.26
CA GLU A 139 -26.26 7.13 -4.19
C GLU A 139 -25.39 6.29 -3.23
N VAL A 140 -25.17 6.75 -2.01
CA VAL A 140 -24.31 6.12 -1.02
C VAL A 140 -25.09 5.29 -0.02
N TYR A 141 -24.65 4.04 0.19
CA TYR A 141 -25.29 3.07 1.09
C TYR A 141 -24.30 2.63 2.19
N PRO A 142 -24.18 3.42 3.29
CA PRO A 142 -23.34 3.06 4.44
C PRO A 142 -23.99 1.99 5.30
N GLY A 143 -23.18 1.13 5.94
CA GLY A 143 -23.64 0.06 6.80
C GLY A 143 -24.21 -1.15 6.06
N VAL A 144 -24.12 -1.19 4.74
CA VAL A 144 -24.65 -2.28 3.90
C VAL A 144 -23.54 -3.26 3.58
N ASN A 145 -23.65 -4.49 4.08
CA ASN A 145 -22.69 -5.55 3.84
C ASN A 145 -23.17 -6.44 2.68
N VAL A 146 -22.44 -6.43 1.58
CA VAL A 146 -22.71 -7.31 0.44
C VAL A 146 -22.47 -8.76 0.85
N THR A 147 -23.48 -9.62 0.69
CA THR A 147 -23.44 -11.05 1.06
C THR A 147 -23.42 -11.95 -0.16
N ARG A 148 -24.03 -11.53 -1.28
CA ARG A 148 -24.11 -12.28 -2.54
C ARG A 148 -23.88 -11.37 -3.72
N ALA A 149 -23.41 -11.95 -4.82
CA ALA A 149 -23.41 -11.33 -6.14
C ALA A 149 -23.60 -12.44 -7.19
N GLU A 150 -24.32 -12.13 -8.26
CA GLU A 150 -24.61 -13.09 -9.31
C GLU A 150 -24.72 -12.40 -10.66
N LYS A 151 -24.21 -13.05 -11.70
CA LYS A 151 -24.39 -12.61 -13.09
C LYS A 151 -25.85 -12.78 -13.48
N MET A 152 -26.41 -11.74 -14.07
CA MET A 152 -27.71 -11.73 -14.73
C MET A 152 -27.51 -11.62 -16.24
N ASP A 153 -28.58 -11.79 -17.03
CA ASP A 153 -28.52 -11.71 -18.51
C ASP A 153 -27.85 -10.39 -18.96
N GLU A 154 -28.27 -9.26 -18.38
CA GLU A 154 -27.82 -7.92 -18.76
C GLU A 154 -27.11 -7.18 -17.59
N GLY A 155 -26.27 -7.82 -16.83
CA GLY A 155 -25.57 -7.14 -15.75
C GLY A 155 -25.29 -8.03 -14.56
N VAL A 156 -25.12 -7.43 -13.41
CA VAL A 156 -24.79 -8.11 -12.15
C VAL A 156 -25.76 -7.67 -11.05
N LYS A 157 -26.31 -8.63 -10.34
CA LYS A 157 -27.07 -8.41 -9.11
C LYS A 157 -26.13 -8.50 -7.92
N VAL A 158 -26.17 -7.50 -7.04
CA VAL A 158 -25.45 -7.46 -5.77
C VAL A 158 -26.46 -7.37 -4.64
N SER A 159 -26.37 -8.28 -3.66
CA SER A 159 -27.35 -8.39 -2.56
C SER A 159 -26.70 -8.25 -1.22
N SER A 160 -27.38 -7.56 -0.31
CA SER A 160 -27.20 -7.63 1.15
C SER A 160 -28.32 -8.45 1.77
N ASN A 161 -28.45 -8.42 3.11
CA ASN A 161 -29.58 -9.10 3.75
C ASN A 161 -30.94 -8.45 3.41
N ASP A 162 -30.95 -7.11 3.24
CA ASP A 162 -32.17 -6.32 3.16
C ASP A 162 -32.36 -5.60 1.81
N LEU A 163 -31.29 -5.48 1.02
CA LEU A 163 -31.26 -4.67 -0.20
C LEU A 163 -30.64 -5.43 -1.36
N ASP A 164 -31.28 -5.29 -2.52
CA ASP A 164 -30.80 -5.77 -3.80
C ASP A 164 -30.51 -4.59 -4.75
N PHE A 165 -29.34 -4.62 -5.36
CA PHE A 165 -28.86 -3.66 -6.34
C PHE A 165 -28.58 -4.39 -7.65
N TRP A 166 -28.86 -3.73 -8.76
CA TRP A 166 -28.51 -4.21 -10.09
C TRP A 166 -27.66 -3.16 -10.82
N GLY A 167 -26.55 -3.57 -11.40
CA GLY A 167 -25.70 -2.72 -12.24
C GLY A 167 -25.38 -3.40 -13.56
N VAL A 168 -25.27 -2.63 -14.64
CA VAL A 168 -24.70 -3.15 -15.89
C VAL A 168 -23.27 -3.62 -15.64
N PHE A 169 -22.51 -2.82 -14.89
CA PHE A 169 -21.21 -3.21 -14.35
C PHE A 169 -21.21 -3.17 -12.81
N VAL A 170 -20.33 -3.99 -12.23
CA VAL A 170 -19.97 -3.90 -10.82
C VAL A 170 -18.47 -3.68 -10.69
N ILE A 171 -18.04 -2.69 -9.89
CA ILE A 171 -16.67 -2.54 -9.48
C ILE A 171 -16.49 -3.07 -8.05
N GLY A 172 -15.66 -4.11 -7.89
CA GLY A 172 -15.28 -4.67 -6.60
C GLY A 172 -14.05 -3.97 -6.04
N ALA A 173 -14.28 -3.08 -5.07
CA ALA A 173 -13.25 -2.37 -4.30
C ALA A 173 -13.29 -2.75 -2.82
N ASP A 174 -13.73 -3.98 -2.52
CA ASP A 174 -14.03 -4.50 -1.18
C ASP A 174 -12.79 -5.00 -0.42
N GLY A 175 -11.61 -4.69 -0.95
CA GLY A 175 -10.32 -4.82 -0.27
C GLY A 175 -9.77 -6.24 -0.25
N ILE A 176 -8.71 -6.45 0.54
CA ILE A 176 -7.87 -7.66 0.53
C ILE A 176 -8.62 -8.98 0.79
N HIS A 177 -9.75 -8.94 1.48
CA HIS A 177 -10.59 -10.09 1.71
C HIS A 177 -11.82 -10.10 0.79
N SER A 178 -11.62 -9.64 -0.46
CA SER A 178 -12.68 -9.47 -1.45
C SER A 178 -13.63 -10.67 -1.52
N ARG A 179 -14.90 -10.40 -1.29
CA ARG A 179 -15.97 -11.34 -1.49
C ARG A 179 -16.28 -11.50 -2.98
N LEU A 180 -16.24 -10.39 -3.71
CA LEU A 180 -16.49 -10.41 -5.16
C LEU A 180 -15.44 -11.23 -5.91
N ALA A 181 -14.15 -11.09 -5.54
CA ALA A 181 -13.08 -11.94 -6.10
C ALA A 181 -13.38 -13.44 -5.93
N ARG A 182 -13.95 -13.82 -4.80
CA ARG A 182 -14.31 -15.20 -4.49
C ARG A 182 -15.55 -15.66 -5.23
N VAL A 183 -16.60 -14.84 -5.25
CA VAL A 183 -17.88 -15.15 -5.90
C VAL A 183 -17.70 -15.34 -7.42
N PHE A 184 -16.92 -14.46 -8.05
CA PHE A 184 -16.66 -14.52 -9.49
C PHE A 184 -15.47 -15.44 -9.87
N GLY A 185 -14.93 -16.19 -8.90
CA GLY A 185 -13.89 -17.18 -9.14
C GLY A 185 -12.51 -16.63 -9.46
N LEU A 186 -12.30 -15.31 -9.29
CA LEU A 186 -11.06 -14.60 -9.63
C LEU A 186 -9.89 -14.90 -8.67
N ASN A 187 -10.15 -15.58 -7.54
CA ASN A 187 -9.10 -16.01 -6.60
C ASN A 187 -8.56 -17.41 -6.87
N LYS A 188 -9.10 -18.17 -7.83
CA LYS A 188 -8.78 -19.59 -8.01
C LYS A 188 -7.32 -19.84 -8.36
N GLU A 189 -6.74 -19.00 -9.22
CA GLU A 189 -5.37 -19.11 -9.70
C GLU A 189 -4.35 -18.35 -8.84
N ARG A 190 -4.80 -17.66 -7.79
CA ARG A 190 -3.90 -16.88 -6.93
C ARG A 190 -3.06 -17.78 -6.03
N LYS A 191 -1.76 -17.53 -6.01
CA LYS A 191 -0.84 -18.14 -5.06
C LYS A 191 -0.98 -17.48 -3.68
N PHE A 192 -1.03 -18.28 -2.64
CA PHE A 192 -0.99 -17.82 -1.26
C PHE A 192 0.45 -17.79 -0.76
N TYR A 193 0.96 -16.62 -0.41
CA TYR A 193 2.33 -16.45 0.07
C TYR A 193 2.47 -16.48 1.59
N GLY A 194 1.41 -16.27 2.32
CA GLY A 194 1.43 -16.28 3.79
C GLY A 194 0.40 -15.31 4.38
N THR A 195 0.38 -15.24 5.70
CA THR A 195 -0.45 -14.30 6.45
C THR A 195 0.45 -13.33 7.22
N LEU A 196 0.36 -12.06 6.91
CA LEU A 196 1.00 -10.99 7.68
C LEU A 196 0.08 -10.58 8.82
N SER A 197 0.60 -10.59 10.04
CA SER A 197 -0.07 -10.02 11.21
C SER A 197 0.76 -8.85 11.76
N ALA A 198 0.12 -7.78 12.19
CA ALA A 198 0.81 -6.64 12.75
C ALA A 198 -0.03 -5.95 13.82
N MET A 199 0.66 -5.31 14.76
CA MET A 199 0.11 -4.36 15.72
C MET A 199 0.70 -2.98 15.41
N ALA A 200 -0.16 -1.98 15.36
CA ALA A 200 0.24 -0.59 15.15
C ALA A 200 -0.33 0.31 16.24
N TRP A 201 0.52 1.16 16.78
CA TRP A 201 0.16 2.17 17.76
C TRP A 201 0.34 3.56 17.18
N ARG A 202 -0.70 4.38 17.23
CA ARG A 202 -0.59 5.82 17.03
C ARG A 202 -0.14 6.45 18.33
N MET A 203 0.96 7.18 18.28
CA MET A 203 1.66 7.68 19.47
C MET A 203 2.01 9.16 19.31
N LYS A 204 2.18 9.85 20.43
CA LYS A 204 2.79 11.18 20.56
C LYS A 204 4.11 11.10 21.32
N LYS A 205 4.91 12.16 21.20
CA LYS A 205 6.17 12.32 21.95
C LYS A 205 7.16 11.17 21.73
N VAL A 206 7.23 10.64 20.52
CA VAL A 206 8.29 9.71 20.12
C VAL A 206 9.52 10.52 19.76
N GLU A 207 10.44 10.69 20.71
CA GLU A 207 11.61 11.57 20.63
C GLU A 207 12.88 10.85 21.11
N PRO A 208 14.02 10.98 20.41
CA PRO A 208 14.36 11.90 19.32
C PRO A 208 14.22 11.29 17.91
N ALA A 209 13.15 10.58 17.60
CA ALA A 209 12.97 10.02 16.27
C ALA A 209 12.99 11.13 15.19
N PRO A 210 13.65 10.92 14.04
CA PRO A 210 13.63 11.86 12.94
C PRO A 210 12.20 12.21 12.47
N LYS A 211 11.91 13.50 12.38
CA LYS A 211 10.56 14.01 12.06
C LYS A 211 10.26 14.08 10.56
N ASP A 212 11.27 13.96 9.73
CA ASP A 212 11.25 14.13 8.27
C ASP A 212 11.59 12.83 7.52
N ALA A 213 11.58 11.70 8.21
CA ALA A 213 11.95 10.40 7.68
C ALA A 213 10.89 9.33 7.95
N HIS A 214 10.68 8.46 6.97
CA HIS A 214 10.06 7.16 7.19
C HIS A 214 11.14 6.21 7.70
N ILE A 215 10.92 5.63 8.87
CA ILE A 215 11.91 4.81 9.57
C ILE A 215 11.49 3.35 9.51
N HIS A 216 12.41 2.50 9.15
CA HIS A 216 12.31 1.05 9.26
C HIS A 216 13.49 0.52 10.10
N VAL A 217 13.26 -0.47 10.93
CA VAL A 217 14.32 -1.14 11.69
C VAL A 217 14.43 -2.57 11.19
N ALA A 218 15.56 -2.89 10.60
CA ALA A 218 15.89 -4.23 10.15
C ALA A 218 16.36 -5.07 11.35
N GLY A 219 15.51 -5.96 11.81
CA GLY A 219 15.78 -6.70 13.05
C GLY A 219 16.59 -7.98 12.88
N GLY A 220 16.69 -8.53 11.67
CA GLY A 220 17.32 -9.83 11.41
C GLY A 220 16.47 -11.03 11.82
N ARG A 221 17.09 -12.20 11.80
CA ARG A 221 16.43 -13.47 12.11
C ARG A 221 15.83 -13.47 13.53
N GLY A 222 14.58 -13.85 13.65
CA GLY A 222 13.85 -13.91 14.93
C GLY A 222 13.31 -12.58 15.44
N VAL A 223 13.58 -11.47 14.75
CA VAL A 223 12.96 -10.16 15.02
C VAL A 223 11.81 -9.95 14.01
N PRO A 224 10.71 -9.32 14.43
CA PRO A 224 9.63 -9.03 13.48
C PRO A 224 10.13 -8.29 12.24
N PRO A 225 9.87 -8.78 11.02
CA PRO A 225 10.38 -8.17 9.79
C PRO A 225 9.80 -6.79 9.51
N LEU A 226 8.64 -6.49 10.09
CA LEU A 226 8.01 -5.19 10.00
C LEU A 226 8.16 -4.47 11.34
N PHE A 227 9.14 -3.59 11.46
CA PHE A 227 9.20 -2.60 12.53
C PHE A 227 9.39 -1.22 11.89
N CYS A 228 8.33 -0.43 11.88
CA CYS A 228 8.29 0.88 11.25
C CYS A 228 7.89 1.96 12.25
N ILE A 229 8.49 3.13 12.10
CA ILE A 229 8.13 4.36 12.82
C ILE A 229 7.89 5.43 11.76
N CYS A 230 6.63 5.77 11.53
CA CYS A 230 6.21 6.68 10.47
C CYS A 230 5.67 7.97 11.09
N PRO A 231 6.33 9.13 10.86
CA PRO A 231 5.74 10.41 11.23
C PRO A 231 4.39 10.59 10.54
N ARG A 232 3.41 11.08 11.29
CA ARG A 232 2.07 11.37 10.79
C ARG A 232 1.98 12.82 10.30
N ALA A 233 0.98 13.08 9.47
CA ALA A 233 0.70 14.44 8.99
C ALA A 233 0.43 15.43 10.14
N ARG A 234 -0.23 14.96 11.22
CA ARG A 234 -0.43 15.77 12.42
C ARG A 234 0.86 15.86 13.21
N GLU A 235 1.23 17.10 13.56
CA GLU A 235 2.50 17.40 14.24
C GLU A 235 2.65 16.60 15.54
N GLY A 236 3.84 16.04 15.74
CA GLY A 236 4.21 15.25 16.92
C GLY A 236 3.60 13.85 17.00
N GLU A 237 2.82 13.42 15.99
CA GLU A 237 2.24 12.08 15.94
C GLU A 237 3.05 11.12 15.06
N TYR A 238 3.12 9.87 15.50
CA TYR A 238 3.78 8.77 14.82
C TYR A 238 2.89 7.53 14.78
N LEU A 239 3.01 6.74 13.72
CA LEU A 239 2.53 5.37 13.69
C LEU A 239 3.71 4.44 13.93
N VAL A 240 3.68 3.67 15.02
CA VAL A 240 4.69 2.68 15.35
C VAL A 240 4.09 1.30 15.12
N THR A 241 4.67 0.53 14.21
CA THR A 241 4.12 -0.75 13.75
C THR A 241 5.14 -1.86 13.92
N VAL A 242 4.71 -2.98 14.48
CA VAL A 242 5.45 -4.23 14.54
C VAL A 242 4.61 -5.35 13.95
N GLY A 243 5.19 -6.18 13.11
CA GLY A 243 4.47 -7.28 12.48
C GLY A 243 5.38 -8.28 11.78
N GLY A 244 4.79 -9.34 11.28
CA GLY A 244 5.50 -10.37 10.54
C GLY A 244 4.61 -11.54 10.11
N TYR A 245 5.25 -12.57 9.56
CA TYR A 245 4.59 -13.75 8.98
C TYR A 245 4.53 -14.93 9.94
N GLN A 246 5.13 -14.81 11.12
CA GLN A 246 5.18 -15.88 12.11
C GLN A 246 3.82 -16.05 12.80
N ARG A 247 3.35 -17.29 12.86
CA ARG A 247 2.12 -17.62 13.59
C ARG A 247 2.39 -17.72 15.10
N GLY A 248 1.39 -17.34 15.91
CA GLY A 248 1.46 -17.44 17.36
C GLY A 248 2.31 -16.38 18.05
N ILE A 249 2.83 -15.40 17.31
CA ILE A 249 3.53 -14.26 17.89
C ILE A 249 2.52 -13.21 18.38
N ASP A 250 2.68 -12.83 19.64
CA ASP A 250 2.00 -11.69 20.23
C ASP A 250 2.74 -10.41 19.85
N TYR A 251 2.31 -9.78 18.74
CA TYR A 251 2.93 -8.56 18.24
C TYR A 251 2.69 -7.35 19.14
N GLU A 252 1.66 -7.34 19.98
CA GLU A 252 1.47 -6.31 20.99
C GLU A 252 2.56 -6.40 22.05
N LYS A 253 2.81 -7.60 22.56
CA LYS A 253 3.89 -7.86 23.51
C LYS A 253 5.25 -7.51 22.90
N ARG A 254 5.50 -7.89 21.64
CA ARG A 254 6.72 -7.54 20.90
C ARG A 254 6.93 -6.05 20.77
N LEU A 255 5.89 -5.30 20.43
CA LEU A 255 5.97 -3.84 20.35
C LEU A 255 6.34 -3.23 21.70
N ARG A 256 5.72 -3.70 22.79
CA ARG A 256 6.06 -3.28 24.15
C ARG A 256 7.51 -3.61 24.54
N GLU A 257 8.03 -4.76 24.12
CA GLU A 257 9.40 -5.17 24.35
C GLU A 257 10.40 -4.25 23.63
N VAL A 258 10.20 -3.98 22.35
CA VAL A 258 11.03 -3.07 21.53
C VAL A 258 11.09 -1.67 22.14
N MET A 259 9.98 -1.19 22.73
CA MET A 259 9.95 0.11 23.41
C MET A 259 10.67 0.14 24.74
N LYS A 260 10.95 -1.02 25.36
CA LYS A 260 11.57 -1.13 26.68
C LYS A 260 13.01 -1.67 26.66
N GLN A 261 13.44 -2.23 25.56
CA GLN A 261 14.74 -2.88 25.41
C GLN A 261 15.43 -2.45 24.11
N GLY A 262 16.74 -2.29 24.14
CA GLY A 262 17.58 -1.98 22.99
C GLY A 262 17.79 -0.50 22.72
N THR A 263 18.35 -0.21 21.56
CA THR A 263 18.89 1.10 21.17
C THR A 263 17.80 2.19 21.07
N PHE A 264 16.58 1.84 20.72
CA PHE A 264 15.51 2.79 20.48
C PHE A 264 14.68 3.15 21.72
N VAL A 265 14.98 2.57 22.89
CA VAL A 265 14.29 2.88 24.16
C VAL A 265 14.22 4.37 24.48
N PRO A 266 15.28 5.18 24.25
CA PRO A 266 15.21 6.63 24.48
C PRO A 266 14.10 7.33 23.69
N TRP A 267 13.75 6.83 22.51
CA TRP A 267 12.71 7.42 21.68
C TRP A 267 11.30 7.28 22.27
N PHE A 268 11.10 6.25 23.09
CA PHE A 268 9.80 5.93 23.68
C PHE A 268 9.66 6.33 25.15
N LYS A 269 10.70 6.90 25.75
CA LYS A 269 10.72 7.24 27.19
C LYS A 269 9.57 8.16 27.63
N LYS A 270 9.16 9.08 26.75
CA LYS A 270 8.07 10.01 26.98
C LYS A 270 6.83 9.73 26.09
N ALA A 271 6.88 8.66 25.32
CA ALA A 271 5.86 8.37 24.32
C ALA A 271 4.51 8.05 24.97
N GLU A 272 3.45 8.59 24.40
CA GLU A 272 2.06 8.41 24.82
C GLU A 272 1.27 7.73 23.71
N MET A 273 0.56 6.65 24.04
CA MET A 273 -0.30 5.96 23.09
C MET A 273 -1.65 6.70 22.95
N ILE A 274 -2.03 7.00 21.70
CA ILE A 274 -3.32 7.62 21.36
C ILE A 274 -4.35 6.54 21.03
N SER A 275 -3.96 5.57 20.20
CA SER A 275 -4.82 4.46 19.79
C SER A 275 -3.99 3.27 19.33
N GLN A 276 -4.62 2.11 19.27
CA GLN A 276 -4.03 0.89 18.74
C GLN A 276 -4.94 0.23 17.72
N GLN A 277 -4.34 -0.43 16.74
CA GLN A 277 -5.04 -1.17 15.71
C GLN A 277 -4.26 -2.44 15.38
N ALA A 278 -4.99 -3.53 15.16
CA ALA A 278 -4.41 -4.77 14.66
C ALA A 278 -4.67 -4.94 13.17
N LEU A 279 -3.80 -5.66 12.50
CA LEU A 279 -3.89 -5.99 11.09
C LEU A 279 -3.61 -7.48 10.90
N VAL A 280 -4.47 -8.14 10.14
CA VAL A 280 -4.23 -9.50 9.64
C VAL A 280 -4.54 -9.50 8.16
N MET A 281 -3.59 -9.96 7.35
CA MET A 281 -3.69 -9.90 5.90
C MET A 281 -3.16 -11.17 5.26
N ASN A 282 -3.93 -11.76 4.36
CA ASN A 282 -3.46 -12.82 3.49
C ASN A 282 -2.75 -12.22 2.28
N LEU A 283 -1.49 -12.56 2.10
CA LEU A 283 -0.71 -12.20 0.94
C LEU A 283 -1.02 -13.16 -0.19
N LEU A 284 -1.61 -12.65 -1.24
CA LEU A 284 -1.98 -13.39 -2.43
C LEU A 284 -1.29 -12.77 -3.64
N SER A 285 -0.92 -13.59 -4.62
CA SER A 285 -0.43 -13.07 -5.90
C SER A 285 -1.46 -12.11 -6.53
N PRO A 286 -1.04 -11.12 -7.33
CA PRO A 286 -2.00 -10.30 -8.06
C PRO A 286 -2.83 -11.14 -9.01
N ILE A 287 -4.03 -10.68 -9.32
CA ILE A 287 -4.91 -11.28 -10.33
C ILE A 287 -4.47 -10.77 -11.70
N GLU A 288 -4.21 -11.66 -12.66
CA GLU A 288 -3.76 -11.28 -13.99
C GLU A 288 -4.81 -10.51 -14.75
N GLU A 289 -6.02 -11.03 -14.81
CA GLU A 289 -7.18 -10.43 -15.45
C GLU A 289 -8.27 -10.21 -14.39
N PRO A 290 -8.33 -9.03 -13.75
CA PRO A 290 -9.24 -8.78 -12.63
C PRO A 290 -10.69 -8.50 -13.07
N PHE A 291 -11.17 -9.20 -14.10
CA PHE A 291 -12.49 -9.05 -14.67
C PHE A 291 -13.17 -10.39 -14.93
N SER A 292 -14.42 -10.52 -14.57
CA SER A 292 -15.28 -11.66 -14.87
C SER A 292 -16.74 -11.25 -14.80
N GLN A 293 -17.53 -11.62 -15.83
CA GLN A 293 -19.00 -11.49 -15.81
C GLN A 293 -19.50 -10.07 -15.43
N ASN A 294 -19.00 -9.04 -16.06
CA ASN A 294 -19.28 -7.60 -15.79
C ASN A 294 -18.88 -7.14 -14.38
N CYS A 295 -18.07 -7.92 -13.66
CA CYS A 295 -17.47 -7.52 -12.40
C CYS A 295 -15.97 -7.24 -12.60
N LEU A 296 -15.55 -5.98 -12.38
CA LEU A 296 -14.16 -5.53 -12.41
C LEU A 296 -13.65 -5.33 -11.00
N LEU A 297 -12.55 -5.97 -10.63
CA LEU A 297 -11.90 -5.76 -9.34
C LEU A 297 -10.83 -4.67 -9.43
N ILE A 298 -10.70 -3.88 -8.36
CA ILE A 298 -9.70 -2.80 -8.26
C ILE A 298 -9.07 -2.72 -6.87
N GLY A 299 -7.90 -2.09 -6.78
CA GLY A 299 -7.21 -1.88 -5.51
C GLY A 299 -6.80 -3.19 -4.84
N ASP A 300 -6.86 -3.22 -3.50
CA ASP A 300 -6.47 -4.38 -2.70
C ASP A 300 -7.28 -5.66 -2.99
N ALA A 301 -8.41 -5.56 -3.68
CA ALA A 301 -9.19 -6.73 -4.08
C ALA A 301 -8.45 -7.60 -5.09
N CYS A 302 -7.59 -7.01 -5.92
CA CYS A 302 -6.86 -7.72 -6.96
C CYS A 302 -5.34 -7.79 -6.74
N ALA A 303 -4.73 -6.90 -5.94
CA ALA A 303 -3.32 -6.99 -5.58
C ALA A 303 -3.05 -6.31 -4.24
N PHE A 304 -2.66 -7.09 -3.24
CA PHE A 304 -2.32 -6.56 -1.93
C PHE A 304 -0.80 -6.27 -1.79
N ALA A 305 -0.47 -5.38 -0.85
CA ALA A 305 0.88 -4.92 -0.48
C ALA A 305 1.64 -4.10 -1.53
N GLN A 306 1.09 -3.97 -2.70
CA GLN A 306 1.70 -3.27 -3.83
C GLN A 306 0.87 -2.07 -4.27
N ILE A 307 -0.35 -1.95 -3.73
CA ILE A 307 -1.23 -0.83 -4.01
C ILE A 307 -1.20 0.14 -2.82
N SER A 308 -0.45 1.22 -2.96
CA SER A 308 -0.48 2.36 -2.04
C SER A 308 -1.75 3.19 -2.26
N ASN A 309 -1.99 4.19 -1.39
CA ASN A 309 -3.20 5.02 -1.51
C ASN A 309 -3.31 5.72 -2.87
N HIS A 310 -2.22 6.27 -3.41
CA HIS A 310 -2.23 6.94 -4.71
C HIS A 310 -2.44 5.95 -5.87
N HIS A 311 -1.88 4.75 -5.80
CA HIS A 311 -2.15 3.71 -6.79
C HIS A 311 -3.61 3.24 -6.74
N ALA A 312 -4.20 3.15 -5.55
CA ALA A 312 -5.62 2.83 -5.40
C ALA A 312 -6.52 3.90 -6.04
N LEU A 313 -6.18 5.19 -5.88
CA LEU A 313 -6.88 6.29 -6.56
C LEU A 313 -6.74 6.15 -8.08
N LEU A 314 -5.53 5.89 -8.58
CA LEU A 314 -5.28 5.70 -10.01
C LEU A 314 -6.06 4.51 -10.58
N CYS A 315 -6.11 3.37 -9.86
CA CYS A 315 -6.96 2.22 -10.24
C CYS A 315 -8.43 2.63 -10.36
N GLY A 316 -8.95 3.36 -9.36
CA GLY A 316 -10.34 3.81 -9.36
C GLY A 316 -10.65 4.72 -10.53
N TRP A 317 -9.79 5.71 -10.82
CA TRP A 317 -9.93 6.63 -11.94
C TRP A 317 -9.94 5.89 -13.30
N LYS A 318 -8.96 5.03 -13.53
CA LYS A 318 -8.85 4.28 -14.79
C LYS A 318 -10.00 3.30 -14.99
N ALA A 319 -10.42 2.61 -13.93
CA ALA A 319 -11.53 1.65 -14.00
C ALA A 319 -12.86 2.35 -14.30
N ALA A 320 -13.13 3.49 -13.67
CA ALA A 320 -14.34 4.25 -13.93
C ALA A 320 -14.41 4.74 -15.38
N ASN A 321 -13.31 5.30 -15.90
CA ASN A 321 -13.25 5.73 -17.30
C ASN A 321 -13.43 4.56 -18.28
N ALA A 322 -12.78 3.42 -18.02
CA ALA A 322 -12.95 2.23 -18.88
C ALA A 322 -14.38 1.72 -18.88
N VAL A 323 -15.03 1.63 -17.71
CA VAL A 323 -16.44 1.23 -17.60
C VAL A 323 -17.35 2.25 -18.28
N THR A 324 -17.08 3.55 -18.19
CA THR A 324 -17.84 4.60 -18.88
C THR A 324 -17.79 4.40 -20.40
N VAL A 325 -16.61 4.19 -20.96
CA VAL A 325 -16.43 3.93 -22.39
C VAL A 325 -17.15 2.65 -22.80
N ALA A 326 -17.00 1.56 -22.03
CA ALA A 326 -17.67 0.29 -22.30
C ALA A 326 -19.22 0.41 -22.31
N LEU A 327 -19.78 1.28 -21.45
CA LEU A 327 -21.22 1.55 -21.42
C LEU A 327 -21.68 2.36 -22.64
N ILE A 328 -20.89 3.37 -23.04
CA ILE A 328 -21.19 4.19 -24.24
C ILE A 328 -21.16 3.32 -25.52
N ASP A 329 -20.16 2.45 -25.63
CA ASP A 329 -19.94 1.59 -26.79
C ASP A 329 -20.78 0.31 -26.77
N HIS A 330 -21.62 0.10 -25.74
CA HIS A 330 -22.38 -1.14 -25.49
C HIS A 330 -21.52 -2.42 -25.51
N ALA A 331 -20.22 -2.31 -25.09
CA ALA A 331 -19.25 -3.39 -25.03
C ALA A 331 -19.11 -3.90 -23.61
N TYR A 332 -20.00 -4.78 -23.16
CA TYR A 332 -20.13 -5.20 -21.75
C TYR A 332 -19.25 -6.40 -21.40
N ASP A 333 -18.21 -6.63 -22.17
CA ASP A 333 -17.23 -7.70 -21.97
C ASP A 333 -15.81 -7.14 -21.69
N LYS A 334 -14.82 -8.00 -21.71
CA LYS A 334 -13.44 -7.61 -21.50
C LYS A 334 -12.86 -6.71 -22.60
N ASN A 335 -13.43 -6.75 -23.80
CA ASN A 335 -12.94 -5.89 -24.88
C ASN A 335 -13.31 -4.43 -24.61
N GLY A 336 -14.52 -4.19 -24.05
CA GLY A 336 -14.94 -2.83 -23.67
C GLY A 336 -14.07 -2.20 -22.58
N ILE A 337 -13.42 -3.00 -21.74
CA ILE A 337 -12.51 -2.52 -20.68
C ILE A 337 -11.04 -2.85 -20.96
N ALA A 338 -10.68 -3.21 -22.18
CA ALA A 338 -9.34 -3.68 -22.56
C ALA A 338 -8.25 -2.69 -22.14
N GLY A 339 -8.46 -1.38 -22.32
CA GLY A 339 -7.51 -0.36 -21.92
C GLY A 339 -7.14 -0.39 -20.43
N TYR A 340 -8.10 -0.70 -19.53
CA TYR A 340 -7.80 -0.92 -18.12
C TYR A 340 -7.03 -2.22 -17.91
N LEU A 341 -7.41 -3.32 -18.54
CA LEU A 341 -6.76 -4.62 -18.38
C LEU A 341 -5.31 -4.60 -18.87
N GLU A 342 -5.03 -3.96 -20.01
CA GLU A 342 -3.67 -3.78 -20.51
C GLU A 342 -2.81 -2.93 -19.59
N TRP A 343 -3.35 -1.79 -19.12
CA TRP A 343 -2.66 -0.95 -18.14
C TRP A 343 -2.37 -1.69 -16.84
N TRP A 344 -3.37 -2.43 -16.31
CA TRP A 344 -3.23 -3.27 -15.12
C TRP A 344 -2.15 -4.33 -15.29
N LYS A 345 -2.19 -5.07 -16.40
CA LYS A 345 -1.22 -6.13 -16.69
C LYS A 345 0.20 -5.57 -16.76
N LYS A 346 0.40 -4.45 -17.44
CA LYS A 346 1.71 -3.81 -17.61
C LYS A 346 2.26 -3.23 -16.30
N ASN A 347 1.42 -2.57 -15.51
CA ASN A 347 1.91 -1.76 -14.39
C ASN A 347 1.85 -2.48 -13.04
N PHE A 348 0.93 -3.43 -12.86
CA PHE A 348 0.79 -4.15 -11.59
C PHE A 348 1.12 -5.63 -11.72
N TYR A 349 0.49 -6.33 -12.65
CA TYR A 349 0.69 -7.76 -12.76
C TYR A 349 2.12 -8.12 -13.17
N ALA A 350 2.65 -7.52 -14.24
CA ALA A 350 3.99 -7.83 -14.75
C ALA A 350 5.14 -7.44 -13.80
N THR A 351 4.91 -6.47 -12.91
CA THR A 351 5.95 -5.94 -12.02
C THR A 351 5.90 -6.50 -10.60
N HIS A 352 4.85 -7.25 -10.23
CA HIS A 352 4.57 -7.58 -8.84
C HIS A 352 4.13 -9.03 -8.61
N HIS A 353 4.65 -9.96 -9.38
CA HIS A 353 4.25 -11.38 -9.29
C HIS A 353 4.52 -12.02 -7.96
N THR A 354 5.62 -11.66 -7.31
CA THR A 354 6.07 -12.34 -6.11
C THR A 354 6.58 -11.31 -5.11
N PRO A 355 6.16 -11.37 -3.83
CA PRO A 355 6.78 -10.58 -2.79
C PRO A 355 8.26 -10.94 -2.77
N ARG A 356 9.12 -9.94 -2.86
CA ARG A 356 10.56 -10.16 -2.69
C ARG A 356 10.84 -10.24 -1.21
N ALA A 357 11.43 -11.33 -0.80
CA ALA A 357 11.93 -11.46 0.55
C ALA A 357 13.04 -10.43 0.82
N ASP A 358 13.02 -9.81 1.99
CA ASP A 358 14.10 -8.90 2.39
C ASP A 358 15.33 -9.73 2.77
N VAL A 359 16.48 -9.44 2.16
CA VAL A 359 17.72 -10.14 2.46
C VAL A 359 18.10 -10.01 3.95
N PHE A 360 17.78 -8.89 4.57
CA PHE A 360 18.08 -8.65 5.99
C PHE A 360 17.32 -9.60 6.93
N GLU A 361 16.17 -10.12 6.54
CA GLU A 361 15.46 -11.12 7.35
C GLU A 361 16.21 -12.47 7.43
N SER A 362 17.13 -12.73 6.50
CA SER A 362 17.96 -13.94 6.50
C SER A 362 19.22 -13.82 7.36
N LEU A 363 19.53 -12.63 7.85
CA LEU A 363 20.76 -12.30 8.59
C LEU A 363 20.52 -12.25 10.09
N GLU A 364 21.59 -12.49 10.87
CA GLU A 364 21.59 -12.22 12.31
C GLU A 364 21.72 -10.72 12.58
N GLY A 365 21.25 -10.26 13.75
CA GLY A 365 21.29 -8.83 14.09
C GLY A 365 22.69 -8.22 14.02
N GLU A 366 23.72 -8.95 14.45
CA GLU A 366 25.12 -8.51 14.38
C GLU A 366 25.63 -8.37 12.95
N GLU A 367 25.14 -9.19 12.03
CA GLU A 367 25.49 -9.09 10.60
C GLU A 367 24.87 -7.86 9.96
N ILE A 368 23.63 -7.54 10.36
CA ILE A 368 22.96 -6.29 9.92
C ILE A 368 23.71 -5.08 10.50
N ASN A 369 24.08 -5.12 11.78
CA ASN A 369 24.88 -4.07 12.43
C ASN A 369 26.18 -3.83 11.65
N TYR A 370 26.90 -4.90 11.34
CA TYR A 370 28.14 -4.81 10.56
C TYR A 370 27.88 -4.22 9.17
N LEU A 371 26.91 -4.73 8.40
CA LEU A 371 26.62 -4.21 7.07
C LEU A 371 26.23 -2.72 7.10
N PHE A 372 25.38 -2.33 8.04
CA PHE A 372 24.92 -0.94 8.14
C PHE A 372 26.01 0.01 8.61
N SER A 373 26.99 -0.47 9.37
CA SER A 373 28.17 0.32 9.76
C SER A 373 29.07 0.70 8.58
N LEU A 374 28.95 0.00 7.45
CA LEU A 374 29.73 0.27 6.24
C LEU A 374 29.14 1.38 5.36
N PHE A 375 27.86 1.73 5.54
CA PHE A 375 27.27 2.86 4.83
C PHE A 375 27.75 4.17 5.44
N ARG A 376 28.47 4.98 4.65
CA ARG A 376 29.04 6.27 5.09
C ARG A 376 28.25 7.45 4.60
N ASP A 377 27.72 7.34 3.39
CA ASP A 377 27.03 8.41 2.69
C ASP A 377 25.56 8.03 2.42
N PRO A 378 24.64 9.00 2.42
CA PRO A 378 23.26 8.77 1.99
C PRO A 378 23.17 8.23 0.57
N VAL A 379 22.29 7.28 0.35
CA VAL A 379 21.94 6.78 -0.97
C VAL A 379 21.08 7.84 -1.68
N PRO A 380 21.39 8.25 -2.91
CA PRO A 380 20.58 9.21 -3.62
C PRO A 380 19.16 8.72 -3.84
N ALA A 381 18.18 9.57 -3.62
CA ALA A 381 16.80 9.34 -4.03
C ALA A 381 16.68 9.40 -5.56
N ALA A 382 15.65 8.77 -6.12
CA ALA A 382 15.40 8.77 -7.56
C ALA A 382 13.97 9.19 -7.89
N ARG A 383 13.75 9.61 -9.16
CA ARG A 383 12.45 10.05 -9.66
C ARG A 383 11.53 8.90 -10.11
N ASP A 384 12.04 7.67 -10.11
CA ASP A 384 11.27 6.47 -10.46
C ASP A 384 11.75 5.24 -9.69
N ASP A 385 10.98 4.16 -9.78
CA ASP A 385 11.21 2.92 -9.04
C ASP A 385 12.49 2.21 -9.49
N ALA A 386 12.80 2.25 -10.79
CA ALA A 386 14.00 1.62 -11.35
C ALA A 386 15.27 2.35 -10.90
N GLY A 387 15.27 3.68 -10.94
CA GLY A 387 16.36 4.51 -10.43
C GLY A 387 16.59 4.34 -8.93
N ALA A 388 15.51 4.23 -8.14
CA ALA A 388 15.63 3.97 -6.70
C ALA A 388 16.29 2.61 -6.43
N ALA A 389 15.85 1.55 -7.12
CA ALA A 389 16.45 0.23 -7.00
C ALA A 389 17.92 0.23 -7.45
N LYS A 390 18.23 0.90 -8.55
CA LYS A 390 19.61 1.06 -9.06
C LYS A 390 20.52 1.71 -8.01
N ASN A 391 20.11 2.83 -7.43
CA ASN A 391 20.89 3.57 -6.45
C ASN A 391 21.18 2.72 -5.18
N VAL A 392 20.19 1.97 -4.70
CA VAL A 392 20.39 1.05 -3.57
C VAL A 392 21.35 -0.09 -3.94
N ASN A 393 21.21 -0.69 -5.12
CA ASN A 393 22.11 -1.75 -5.61
C ASN A 393 23.54 -1.25 -5.75
N GLU A 394 23.76 -0.03 -6.25
CA GLU A 394 25.07 0.59 -6.34
C GLU A 394 25.68 0.87 -4.96
N ALA A 395 24.87 1.30 -3.99
CA ALA A 395 25.32 1.49 -2.62
C ALA A 395 25.75 0.16 -1.98
N MET A 396 24.97 -0.91 -2.17
CA MET A 396 25.33 -2.26 -1.76
C MET A 396 26.62 -2.73 -2.45
N ALA A 397 26.74 -2.56 -3.75
CA ALA A 397 27.92 -2.98 -4.51
C ALA A 397 29.20 -2.31 -4.01
N ARG A 398 29.15 -1.06 -3.55
CA ARG A 398 30.31 -0.34 -2.98
C ARG A 398 30.84 -0.96 -1.71
N ILE A 399 29.99 -1.54 -0.85
CA ILE A 399 30.43 -2.16 0.41
C ILE A 399 30.88 -3.62 0.22
N MET A 400 30.41 -4.31 -0.83
CA MET A 400 30.70 -5.74 -1.03
C MET A 400 32.19 -6.13 -1.09
N PRO A 401 33.11 -5.33 -1.64
CA PRO A 401 34.56 -5.64 -1.57
C PRO A 401 35.08 -5.68 -0.15
N VAL A 402 34.60 -4.80 0.74
CA VAL A 402 34.96 -4.80 2.17
C VAL A 402 34.39 -6.04 2.85
N VAL A 403 33.11 -6.34 2.60
CA VAL A 403 32.45 -7.55 3.14
C VAL A 403 33.19 -8.81 2.70
N LYS A 404 33.59 -8.90 1.41
CA LYS A 404 34.36 -10.05 0.89
C LYS A 404 35.68 -10.24 1.61
N LYS A 405 36.38 -9.14 1.95
CA LYS A 405 37.67 -9.18 2.63
C LYS A 405 37.54 -9.52 4.13
N GLU A 406 36.58 -8.91 4.81
CA GLU A 406 36.46 -8.99 6.27
C GLU A 406 35.55 -10.13 6.72
N ARG A 407 34.49 -10.43 5.96
CA ARG A 407 33.48 -11.45 6.26
C ARG A 407 33.18 -12.29 5.01
N PRO A 408 34.12 -13.13 4.53
CA PRO A 408 33.95 -13.93 3.31
C PRO A 408 32.78 -14.93 3.40
N ASP A 409 32.43 -15.42 4.59
CA ASP A 409 31.27 -16.21 4.88
C ASP A 409 29.96 -15.48 4.56
N LEU A 410 29.83 -14.25 5.06
CA LEU A 410 28.68 -13.38 4.86
C LEU A 410 28.58 -12.96 3.38
N PHE A 411 29.71 -12.62 2.74
CA PHE A 411 29.74 -12.32 1.30
C PHE A 411 29.19 -13.47 0.45
N THR A 412 29.60 -14.70 0.75
CA THR A 412 29.14 -15.89 0.01
C THR A 412 27.63 -16.08 0.16
N ARG A 413 27.10 -15.94 1.38
CA ARG A 413 25.65 -16.06 1.65
C ARG A 413 24.84 -14.97 0.96
N LEU A 414 25.27 -13.71 1.07
CA LEU A 414 24.60 -12.59 0.40
C LEU A 414 24.60 -12.76 -1.12
N SER A 415 25.74 -13.13 -1.71
CA SER A 415 25.85 -13.36 -3.15
C SER A 415 24.94 -14.50 -3.62
N SER A 416 24.91 -15.61 -2.87
CA SER A 416 24.02 -16.72 -3.17
C SER A 416 22.54 -16.33 -3.05
N TYR A 417 22.17 -15.57 -2.02
CA TYR A 417 20.80 -15.11 -1.83
C TYR A 417 20.35 -14.17 -2.95
N MET A 418 21.21 -13.23 -3.35
CA MET A 418 20.91 -12.27 -4.42
C MET A 418 20.80 -12.92 -5.81
N ALA A 419 21.45 -14.08 -6.01
CA ALA A 419 21.38 -14.85 -7.25
C ALA A 419 20.11 -15.71 -7.37
N LYS A 420 19.39 -15.94 -6.27
CA LYS A 420 18.18 -16.76 -6.26
C LYS A 420 16.98 -16.01 -6.87
N PRO A 421 16.06 -16.74 -7.51
CA PRO A 421 14.76 -16.19 -7.91
C PRO A 421 13.97 -15.69 -6.69
N PRO A 422 13.17 -14.61 -6.84
CA PRO A 422 12.34 -14.08 -5.74
C PRO A 422 11.44 -15.14 -5.08
N GLU A 423 10.88 -16.07 -5.85
CA GLU A 423 10.02 -17.14 -5.36
C GLU A 423 10.75 -18.08 -4.40
N GLU A 424 12.00 -18.43 -4.71
CA GLU A 424 12.81 -19.31 -3.88
C GLU A 424 13.18 -18.64 -2.56
N THR A 425 13.62 -17.38 -2.62
CA THR A 425 13.95 -16.59 -1.40
C THR A 425 12.73 -16.42 -0.50
N TRP A 426 11.56 -16.19 -1.08
CA TRP A 426 10.31 -16.06 -0.33
C TRP A 426 9.93 -17.38 0.36
N GLU A 427 10.01 -18.51 -0.36
CA GLU A 427 9.72 -19.83 0.22
C GLU A 427 10.68 -20.19 1.37
N GLU A 428 11.97 -19.85 1.26
CA GLU A 428 12.94 -20.05 2.33
C GLU A 428 12.60 -19.23 3.57
N GLN A 429 12.27 -17.95 3.41
CA GLN A 429 11.88 -17.09 4.52
C GLN A 429 10.57 -17.54 5.17
N ARG A 430 9.59 -17.92 4.35
CA ARG A 430 8.33 -18.44 4.84
C ARG A 430 8.53 -19.71 5.69
N LYS A 431 9.41 -20.61 5.26
CA LYS A 431 9.75 -21.83 6.01
C LYS A 431 10.51 -21.53 7.29
N ALA A 432 11.44 -20.58 7.26
CA ALA A 432 12.21 -20.16 8.43
C ALA A 432 11.36 -19.45 9.49
N GLY A 433 10.28 -18.76 9.07
CA GLY A 433 9.35 -18.05 9.97
C GLY A 433 8.20 -18.91 10.51
N ILE A 434 8.07 -20.15 10.08
CA ILE A 434 7.05 -21.08 10.59
C ILE A 434 7.71 -21.90 11.71
N PRO A 435 7.25 -21.80 12.97
CA PRO A 435 7.73 -22.70 14.01
C PRO A 435 7.46 -24.17 13.59
N PRO A 436 8.37 -25.10 13.89
CA PRO A 436 8.13 -26.50 13.62
C PRO A 436 6.80 -26.94 14.24
N LYS A 437 6.08 -27.80 13.52
CA LYS A 437 4.82 -28.35 13.98
C LYS A 437 5.00 -29.16 15.25
#